data_cff7e06aa3f78319f6a98d7f8094fca0
#
_entry.id   cff7e06aa3f78319f6a98d7f8094fca0
#
_cell.length_a   1.000
_cell.length_b   1.000
_cell.length_c   1.000
_cell.angle_alpha   90.00
_cell.angle_beta   90.00
_cell.angle_gamma   90.00
#
_symmetry.space_group_name_H-M   'P 1'
#
loop_
_entity.id
_entity.type
_entity.pdbx_description
1 polymer ?
#
loop_
_entity_poly.entity_id
_entity_poly.type
_entity_poly.pdbx_seq_one_letter_code
_entity_poly.pdbx_strand_id
1 'polypeptide(L)'
;MDAYLEEELYDILTYCIQNPNGSDFEMKKKRVEEIGSELYADGGLDAMENMFYSIEFRIKDEIGNDAKPYRAWWNNISGEWRY
;
A
#
# COMPACT_ATOMS: atom_id res chain seq x y z
N MET A 1 -0.58 9.17 -12.66
CA MET A 1 -0.38 8.07 -11.71
C MET A 1 0.73 7.18 -12.21
N ASP A 2 1.61 6.78 -11.33
CA ASP A 2 2.79 6.00 -11.70
C ASP A 2 2.45 4.50 -11.72
N ALA A 3 2.45 3.91 -12.90
CA ALA A 3 2.13 2.49 -13.05
C ALA A 3 3.16 1.57 -12.38
N TYR A 4 4.40 2.02 -12.29
CA TYR A 4 5.44 1.24 -11.60
C TYR A 4 5.17 1.17 -10.10
N LEU A 5 4.75 2.28 -9.50
CA LEU A 5 4.43 2.29 -8.08
C LEU A 5 3.21 1.43 -7.78
N GLU A 6 2.23 1.45 -8.69
CA GLU A 6 1.05 0.61 -8.51
C GLU A 6 1.42 -0.88 -8.53
N GLU A 7 2.20 -1.30 -9.53
CA GLU A 7 2.59 -2.70 -9.62
C GLU A 7 3.48 -3.12 -8.45
N GLU A 8 4.40 -2.26 -8.05
CA GLU A 8 5.27 -2.54 -6.92
C GLU A 8 4.45 -2.68 -5.65
N LEU A 9 3.53 -1.77 -5.40
CA LEU A 9 2.69 -1.81 -4.20
C LEU A 9 1.82 -3.07 -4.19
N TYR A 10 1.23 -3.41 -5.33
CA TYR A 10 0.43 -4.62 -5.46
C TYR A 10 1.26 -5.86 -5.11
N ASP A 11 2.47 -5.96 -5.68
CA ASP A 11 3.34 -7.11 -5.45
C ASP A 11 3.74 -7.22 -3.98
N ILE A 12 4.08 -6.09 -3.36
CA ILE A 12 4.52 -6.08 -1.96
C ILE A 12 3.38 -6.49 -1.03
N LEU A 13 2.20 -5.91 -1.21
CA LEU A 13 1.07 -6.23 -0.33
C LEU A 13 0.63 -7.67 -0.52
N THR A 14 0.63 -8.16 -1.76
CA THR A 14 0.32 -9.57 -2.04
C THR A 14 1.31 -10.47 -1.32
N TYR A 15 2.60 -10.15 -1.42
CA TYR A 15 3.63 -10.93 -0.74
C TYR A 15 3.41 -10.95 0.78
N CYS A 16 3.13 -9.79 1.37
CA CYS A 16 2.93 -9.69 2.82
C CYS A 16 1.70 -10.48 3.28
N ILE A 17 0.64 -10.45 2.49
CA ILE A 17 -0.58 -11.20 2.80
C ILE A 17 -0.30 -12.70 2.79
N GLN A 18 0.48 -13.17 1.82
CA GLN A 18 0.78 -14.59 1.65
C GLN A 18 1.91 -15.06 2.57
N ASN A 19 2.72 -14.15 3.08
CA ASN A 19 3.88 -14.48 3.91
C ASN A 19 3.95 -13.57 5.15
N PRO A 20 2.96 -13.66 6.05
CA PRO A 20 2.88 -12.71 7.18
C PRO A 20 4.06 -12.81 8.15
N ASN A 21 4.76 -13.93 8.17
CA ASN A 21 5.92 -14.14 9.03
C ASN A 21 7.23 -14.20 8.27
N GLY A 22 7.24 -13.68 7.04
CA GLY A 22 8.44 -13.68 6.21
C GLY A 22 9.55 -12.81 6.80
N SER A 23 10.81 -13.21 6.57
CA SER A 23 11.96 -12.46 7.07
C SER A 23 12.07 -11.06 6.46
N ASP A 24 11.47 -10.85 5.29
CA ASP A 24 11.53 -9.58 4.57
C ASP A 24 10.40 -8.63 4.93
N PHE A 25 9.55 -9.01 5.89
CA PHE A 25 8.32 -8.28 6.21
C PHE A 25 8.60 -6.80 6.54
N GLU A 26 9.61 -6.55 7.39
CA GLU A 26 9.92 -5.18 7.79
C GLU A 26 10.45 -4.34 6.62
N MET A 27 11.28 -4.93 5.76
CA MET A 27 11.76 -4.24 4.57
C MET A 27 10.61 -3.90 3.62
N LYS A 28 9.69 -4.84 3.45
CA LYS A 28 8.53 -4.63 2.59
C LYS A 28 7.63 -3.54 3.13
N LYS A 29 7.39 -3.55 4.44
CA LYS A 29 6.59 -2.52 5.09
C LYS A 29 7.19 -1.14 4.90
N LYS A 30 8.51 -1.04 5.07
CA LYS A 30 9.22 0.23 4.88
C LYS A 30 9.05 0.75 3.47
N ARG A 31 9.13 -0.15 2.48
CA ARG A 31 8.95 0.27 1.08
C ARG A 31 7.53 0.75 0.82
N VAL A 32 6.53 0.10 1.43
CA VAL A 32 5.14 0.55 1.33
C VAL A 32 5.00 1.97 1.86
N GLU A 33 5.65 2.27 2.99
CA GLU A 33 5.63 3.61 3.57
C GLU A 33 6.31 4.63 2.63
N GLU A 34 7.41 4.25 2.01
CA GLU A 34 8.09 5.12 1.05
C GLU A 34 7.21 5.43 -0.15
N ILE A 35 6.51 4.42 -0.66
CA ILE A 35 5.59 4.61 -1.79
C ILE A 35 4.49 5.59 -1.41
N GLY A 36 3.93 5.44 -0.21
CA GLY A 36 2.91 6.36 0.27
C GLY A 36 3.41 7.79 0.35
N SER A 37 4.64 7.98 0.83
CA SER A 37 5.25 9.31 0.92
C SER A 37 5.47 9.92 -0.46
N GLU A 38 5.90 9.12 -1.44
CA GLU A 38 6.06 9.59 -2.81
C GLU A 38 4.72 10.05 -3.40
N LEU A 39 3.68 9.28 -3.17
CA LEU A 39 2.33 9.62 -3.65
C LEU A 39 1.83 10.90 -2.99
N TYR A 40 2.06 11.04 -1.69
CA TYR A 40 1.63 12.22 -0.97
C TYR A 40 2.35 13.48 -1.47
N ALA A 41 3.64 13.37 -1.73
CA ALA A 41 4.42 14.48 -2.24
C ALA A 41 3.98 14.90 -3.65
N ASP A 42 3.53 13.94 -4.46
CA ASP A 42 3.13 14.20 -5.84
C ASP A 42 1.69 14.68 -5.96
N GLY A 43 0.76 14.11 -5.22
CA GLY A 43 -0.66 14.40 -5.39
C GLY A 43 -1.48 14.43 -4.11
N GLY A 44 -0.84 14.44 -2.95
CA GLY A 44 -1.54 14.56 -1.67
C GLY A 44 -2.35 13.34 -1.29
N LEU A 45 -3.32 13.56 -0.41
CA LEU A 45 -4.18 12.47 0.07
C LEU A 45 -4.97 11.80 -1.03
N ASP A 46 -5.39 12.57 -2.04
CA ASP A 46 -6.15 12.01 -3.16
C ASP A 46 -5.33 10.96 -3.91
N ALA A 47 -4.05 11.23 -4.13
CA ALA A 47 -3.18 10.28 -4.82
C ALA A 47 -2.99 9.01 -3.99
N MET A 48 -2.81 9.15 -2.68
CA MET A 48 -2.70 8.01 -1.77
C MET A 48 -3.98 7.17 -1.80
N GLU A 49 -5.13 7.83 -1.67
CA GLU A 49 -6.42 7.14 -1.61
C GLU A 49 -6.72 6.41 -2.91
N ASN A 50 -6.52 7.08 -4.04
CA ASN A 50 -6.78 6.49 -5.34
C ASN A 50 -5.90 5.26 -5.58
N MET A 51 -4.63 5.37 -5.23
CA MET A 51 -3.70 4.26 -5.42
C MET A 51 -4.07 3.08 -4.51
N PHE A 52 -4.31 3.34 -3.23
CA PHE A 52 -4.60 2.24 -2.31
C PHE A 52 -5.93 1.58 -2.64
N TYR A 53 -6.95 2.38 -3.00
CA TYR A 53 -8.24 1.84 -3.40
C TYR A 53 -8.10 0.89 -4.59
N SER A 54 -7.31 1.29 -5.59
CA SER A 54 -7.08 0.46 -6.76
C SER A 54 -6.43 -0.87 -6.40
N ILE A 55 -5.41 -0.82 -5.56
CA ILE A 55 -4.69 -2.02 -5.11
C ILE A 55 -5.60 -2.92 -4.27
N GLU A 56 -6.34 -2.31 -3.36
CA GLU A 56 -7.26 -3.04 -2.50
C GLU A 56 -8.30 -3.79 -3.32
N PHE A 57 -8.83 -3.13 -4.35
CA PHE A 57 -9.81 -3.74 -5.25
C PHE A 57 -9.20 -4.92 -6.03
N ARG A 58 -7.98 -4.72 -6.55
CA ARG A 58 -7.29 -5.78 -7.29
C ARG A 58 -7.03 -7.00 -6.41
N ILE A 59 -6.57 -6.78 -5.18
CA ILE A 59 -6.28 -7.88 -4.26
C ILE A 59 -7.56 -8.63 -3.93
N LYS A 60 -8.65 -7.90 -3.69
CA LYS A 60 -9.92 -8.55 -3.41
C LYS A 60 -10.40 -9.39 -4.59
N ASP A 61 -10.28 -8.86 -5.79
CA ASP A 61 -10.75 -9.51 -7.00
C ASP A 61 -9.89 -10.70 -7.40
N GLU A 62 -8.55 -10.55 -7.34
CA GLU A 62 -7.64 -11.55 -7.86
C GLU A 62 -7.22 -12.59 -6.83
N ILE A 63 -7.17 -12.22 -5.56
CA ILE A 63 -6.67 -13.11 -4.50
C ILE A 63 -7.76 -13.45 -3.50
N GLY A 64 -8.77 -12.59 -3.38
CA GLY A 64 -9.87 -12.81 -2.46
C GLY A 64 -9.58 -12.38 -1.04
N ASN A 65 -8.52 -11.60 -0.82
CA ASN A 65 -8.15 -11.11 0.49
C ASN A 65 -8.49 -9.63 0.65
N ASP A 66 -8.55 -9.19 1.90
CA ASP A 66 -8.84 -7.79 2.23
C ASP A 66 -7.54 -7.09 2.62
N ALA A 67 -7.12 -6.14 1.80
CA ALA A 67 -5.91 -5.36 2.05
C ALA A 67 -6.16 -4.13 2.93
N LYS A 68 -7.40 -3.88 3.34
CA LYS A 68 -7.76 -2.70 4.11
C LYS A 68 -6.92 -2.51 5.38
N PRO A 69 -6.60 -3.56 6.14
CA PRO A 69 -5.76 -3.37 7.33
C PRO A 69 -4.40 -2.75 7.05
N TYR A 70 -3.88 -2.92 5.83
CA TYR A 70 -2.57 -2.37 5.46
C TYR A 70 -2.62 -0.86 5.22
N ARG A 71 -3.80 -0.26 5.15
CA ARG A 71 -3.94 1.20 5.07
C ARG A 71 -3.28 1.88 6.27
N ALA A 72 -3.28 1.23 7.43
CA ALA A 72 -2.68 1.77 8.64
C ALA A 72 -1.18 2.00 8.51
N TRP A 73 -0.51 1.34 7.57
CA TRP A 73 0.91 1.52 7.36
C TRP A 73 1.25 2.93 6.86
N TRP A 74 0.27 3.66 6.35
CA TRP A 74 0.46 5.03 5.89
C TRP A 74 0.03 6.08 6.92
N ASN A 75 -0.34 5.68 8.12
CA ASN A 75 -0.85 6.61 9.13
C ASN A 75 0.15 7.70 9.53
N ASN A 76 1.45 7.43 9.42
CA ASN A 76 2.48 8.38 9.82
C ASN A 76 2.91 9.34 8.70
N ILE A 77 2.32 9.22 7.52
CA ILE A 77 2.71 10.05 6.38
C ILE A 77 1.99 11.39 6.44
N SER A 78 0.69 11.36 6.76
CA SER A 78 -0.12 12.56 6.86
C SER A 78 -1.02 12.42 8.08
N GLY A 79 -1.19 13.50 8.83
CA GLY A 79 -2.06 13.48 10.00
C GLY A 79 -3.53 13.26 9.66
N GLU A 80 -3.89 13.37 8.39
CA GLU A 80 -5.27 13.16 7.94
C GLU A 80 -5.57 11.72 7.50
N TRP A 81 -4.54 10.92 7.28
CA TRP A 81 -4.69 9.50 6.93
C TRP A 81 -4.73 8.69 8.22
N ARG A 82 -5.91 8.23 8.59
CA ARG A 82 -6.11 7.51 9.87
C ARG A 82 -6.93 6.25 9.67
N TYR A 83 -6.29 5.12 9.86
CA TYR A 83 -6.95 3.82 9.74
C TYR A 83 -6.56 2.84 10.85
#